data_88f857dce901e0476d55f975b9e6fc11
#
_entry.id   88f857dce901e0476d55f975b9e6fc11
#
_cell.length_a   1.000
_cell.length_b   1.000
_cell.length_c   1.000
_cell.angle_alpha   90.00
_cell.angle_beta   90.00
_cell.angle_gamma   90.00
#
_symmetry.space_group_name_H-M   'P 1'
#
loop_
_entity.id
_entity.type
_entity.pdbx_description
1 polymer ?
#
loop_
_entity_poly.entity_id
_entity_poly.type
_entity_poly.pdbx_seq_one_letter_code
_entity_poly.pdbx_strand_id
1 'polypeptide(L)'
;MKTTVTDWLTAGQHNRLGKHIERNIQLAVLYSFVGVIQFLLFAIFFLFAGRFSHGIALLFFAFFLIFSYAYLRLTGNHRRYFDMVIYMMALFCLYMVCLGGAHSSGPLWTFFVPLLASYLQGLRKGAITIVTLLAMILLIFYGPWSTLGIAQYPNIFKVRFLGALTMVCLMAFTYEYSRKLAHQELVMLSEKLEQAAKTDELTGLSNRRDMKEKLRYEASRSARSQKPFCLLLADIDDFKRINDFHGHDAGDLALQAISRRMTASLRKQDVIARWGGEEFLILLPESGVEEGHTIAERLLKTIAGQPFHIQDNSLQISLSIGLARFDPGSDMEKTISRADQALYRAKNRGKKRVETASNEAA
;
A
#
# COMPACT_ATOMS: atom_id res chain seq x y z
N MET A 1 -17.54 -2.39 22.50
CA MET A 1 -16.51 -2.37 21.45
C MET A 1 -15.73 -3.68 21.54
N LYS A 2 -16.01 -4.66 20.65
CA LYS A 2 -15.29 -5.95 20.65
C LYS A 2 -13.91 -5.70 20.08
N THR A 3 -12.87 -5.66 20.91
CA THR A 3 -11.48 -5.70 20.45
C THR A 3 -11.24 -7.03 19.76
N THR A 4 -10.91 -6.98 18.47
CA THR A 4 -10.56 -8.18 17.72
C THR A 4 -9.16 -8.66 18.17
N VAL A 5 -8.87 -9.95 18.02
CA VAL A 5 -7.53 -10.52 18.31
C VAL A 5 -6.45 -9.75 17.52
N THR A 6 -6.77 -9.29 16.31
CA THR A 6 -5.91 -8.43 15.49
C THR A 6 -5.59 -7.10 16.15
N ASP A 7 -6.56 -6.42 16.79
CA ASP A 7 -6.32 -5.16 17.50
C ASP A 7 -5.37 -5.34 18.69
N TRP A 8 -5.47 -6.47 19.37
CA TRP A 8 -4.55 -6.81 20.45
C TRP A 8 -3.13 -7.07 19.92
N LEU A 9 -2.99 -7.85 18.85
CA LEU A 9 -1.69 -8.20 18.25
C LEU A 9 -0.98 -6.99 17.60
N THR A 10 -1.74 -6.04 17.05
CA THR A 10 -1.18 -4.82 16.44
C THR A 10 -1.05 -3.65 17.38
N ALA A 11 -1.34 -3.87 18.66
CA ALA A 11 -1.36 -2.81 19.67
C ALA A 11 -2.30 -1.64 19.29
N GLY A 12 -3.42 -1.92 18.60
CA GLY A 12 -4.42 -0.93 18.19
C GLY A 12 -4.03 -0.08 16.98
N GLN A 13 -2.98 -0.45 16.22
CA GLN A 13 -2.50 0.30 15.04
C GLN A 13 -2.99 -0.24 13.69
N HIS A 14 -3.93 -1.17 13.70
CA HIS A 14 -4.44 -1.87 12.52
C HIS A 14 -4.76 -0.95 11.32
N ASN A 15 -5.41 0.19 11.56
CA ASN A 15 -5.84 1.12 10.49
C ASN A 15 -4.79 2.15 10.05
N ARG A 16 -3.60 2.20 10.67
CA ARG A 16 -2.58 3.23 10.43
C ARG A 16 -1.34 2.74 9.69
N LEU A 17 -1.18 1.44 9.57
CA LEU A 17 0.04 0.81 9.04
C LEU A 17 -0.27 0.00 7.79
N GLY A 18 0.68 -0.05 6.85
CA GLY A 18 0.58 -0.94 5.70
C GLY A 18 0.55 -2.42 6.15
N LYS A 19 -0.20 -3.26 5.44
CA LYS A 19 -0.41 -4.70 5.76
C LYS A 19 0.88 -5.47 6.07
N HIS A 20 2.00 -5.10 5.46
CA HIS A 20 3.29 -5.76 5.69
C HIS A 20 3.87 -5.44 7.09
N ILE A 21 3.80 -4.17 7.52
CA ILE A 21 4.28 -3.74 8.84
C ILE A 21 3.40 -4.34 9.92
N GLU A 22 2.10 -4.34 9.71
CA GLU A 22 1.13 -4.98 10.60
C GLU A 22 1.45 -6.44 10.86
N ARG A 23 1.72 -7.24 9.80
CA ARG A 23 2.12 -8.64 9.92
C ARG A 23 3.43 -8.82 10.72
N ASN A 24 4.40 -7.95 10.51
CA ASN A 24 5.67 -8.00 11.25
C ASN A 24 5.44 -7.70 12.74
N ILE A 25 4.57 -6.76 13.08
CA ILE A 25 4.18 -6.47 14.47
C ILE A 25 3.49 -7.68 15.11
N GLN A 26 2.53 -8.28 14.41
CA GLN A 26 1.81 -9.47 14.90
C GLN A 26 2.77 -10.61 15.24
N LEU A 27 3.72 -10.91 14.35
CA LEU A 27 4.72 -11.94 14.56
C LEU A 27 5.67 -11.59 15.71
N ALA A 28 6.16 -10.35 15.79
CA ALA A 28 7.03 -9.93 16.89
C ALA A 28 6.33 -10.00 18.25
N VAL A 29 5.06 -9.61 18.33
CA VAL A 29 4.25 -9.72 19.54
C VAL A 29 4.02 -11.19 19.93
N LEU A 30 3.70 -12.04 18.95
CA LEU A 30 3.54 -13.49 19.18
C LEU A 30 4.83 -14.11 19.73
N TYR A 31 5.99 -13.84 19.12
CA TYR A 31 7.28 -14.34 19.61
C TYR A 31 7.62 -13.79 20.99
N SER A 32 7.34 -12.53 21.27
CA SER A 32 7.55 -11.94 22.59
C SER A 32 6.67 -12.62 23.64
N PHE A 33 5.41 -12.90 23.31
CA PHE A 33 4.48 -13.60 24.22
C PHE A 33 4.93 -15.02 24.53
N VAL A 34 5.32 -15.78 23.50
CA VAL A 34 5.88 -17.13 23.66
C VAL A 34 7.16 -17.08 24.51
N GLY A 35 8.04 -16.09 24.24
CA GLY A 35 9.26 -15.88 25.01
C GLY A 35 8.99 -15.58 26.49
N VAL A 36 7.99 -14.74 26.80
CA VAL A 36 7.60 -14.46 28.18
C VAL A 36 7.15 -15.73 28.90
N ILE A 37 6.26 -16.52 28.29
CA ILE A 37 5.80 -17.80 28.88
C ILE A 37 7.00 -18.70 29.13
N GLN A 38 7.90 -18.85 28.19
CA GLN A 38 9.06 -19.71 28.28
C GLN A 38 10.02 -19.25 29.40
N PHE A 39 10.32 -17.94 29.46
CA PHE A 39 11.17 -17.39 30.52
C PHE A 39 10.55 -17.59 31.92
N LEU A 40 9.23 -17.40 32.06
CA LEU A 40 8.55 -17.62 33.33
C LEU A 40 8.59 -19.09 33.74
N LEU A 41 8.33 -20.04 32.83
CA LEU A 41 8.39 -21.47 33.13
C LEU A 41 9.80 -21.90 33.58
N PHE A 42 10.84 -21.45 32.84
CA PHE A 42 12.21 -21.75 33.23
C PHE A 42 12.65 -21.03 34.52
N ALA A 43 12.19 -19.79 34.74
CA ALA A 43 12.46 -19.08 35.99
C ALA A 43 11.91 -19.83 37.18
N ILE A 44 10.66 -20.27 37.13
CA ILE A 44 10.02 -21.10 38.18
C ILE A 44 10.83 -22.38 38.40
N PHE A 45 11.17 -23.10 37.33
CA PHE A 45 11.97 -24.33 37.43
C PHE A 45 13.31 -24.09 38.14
N PHE A 46 14.07 -23.03 37.75
CA PHE A 46 15.37 -22.74 38.38
C PHE A 46 15.24 -22.28 39.84
N LEU A 47 14.19 -21.52 40.18
CA LEU A 47 13.93 -21.13 41.56
C LEU A 47 13.65 -22.35 42.46
N PHE A 48 12.83 -23.28 41.99
CA PHE A 48 12.59 -24.55 42.73
C PHE A 48 13.83 -25.44 42.80
N ALA A 49 14.71 -25.37 41.79
CA ALA A 49 16.00 -26.09 41.80
C ALA A 49 17.07 -25.42 42.67
N GLY A 50 16.74 -24.37 43.42
CA GLY A 50 17.66 -23.63 44.28
C GLY A 50 18.68 -22.75 43.53
N ARG A 51 18.51 -22.58 42.24
CA ARG A 51 19.41 -21.73 41.38
C ARG A 51 18.86 -20.32 41.24
N PHE A 52 18.79 -19.57 42.32
CA PHE A 52 18.12 -18.27 42.42
C PHE A 52 18.64 -17.24 41.41
N SER A 53 19.97 -17.18 41.15
CA SER A 53 20.57 -16.24 40.21
C SER A 53 20.06 -16.43 38.77
N HIS A 54 19.87 -17.68 38.33
CA HIS A 54 19.32 -17.99 37.01
C HIS A 54 17.82 -17.68 36.93
N GLY A 55 17.06 -18.02 37.98
CA GLY A 55 15.65 -17.67 38.03
C GLY A 55 15.38 -16.17 37.97
N ILE A 56 16.14 -15.38 38.76
CA ILE A 56 16.02 -13.90 38.75
C ILE A 56 16.40 -13.31 37.37
N ALA A 57 17.47 -13.81 36.75
CA ALA A 57 17.84 -13.33 35.41
C ALA A 57 16.74 -13.59 34.38
N LEU A 58 16.09 -14.77 34.41
CA LEU A 58 15.01 -15.08 33.46
C LEU A 58 13.76 -14.22 33.75
N LEU A 59 13.44 -13.93 35.01
CA LEU A 59 12.39 -12.98 35.36
C LEU A 59 12.69 -11.56 34.79
N PHE A 60 13.93 -11.12 34.85
CA PHE A 60 14.36 -9.86 34.25
C PHE A 60 14.11 -9.82 32.72
N PHE A 61 14.48 -10.91 32.01
CA PHE A 61 14.22 -11.01 30.57
C PHE A 61 12.71 -11.03 30.25
N ALA A 62 11.91 -11.76 31.02
CA ALA A 62 10.45 -11.78 30.89
C ALA A 62 9.85 -10.37 31.09
N PHE A 63 10.25 -9.69 32.19
CA PHE A 63 9.81 -8.33 32.49
C PHE A 63 10.13 -7.36 31.35
N PHE A 64 11.33 -7.44 30.78
CA PHE A 64 11.73 -6.55 29.70
C PHE A 64 10.92 -6.79 28.41
N LEU A 65 10.57 -8.01 28.07
CA LEU A 65 9.69 -8.31 26.94
C LEU A 65 8.29 -7.72 27.16
N ILE A 66 7.74 -7.83 28.37
CA ILE A 66 6.46 -7.20 28.73
C ILE A 66 6.56 -5.67 28.64
N PHE A 67 7.64 -5.08 29.15
CA PHE A 67 7.91 -3.67 29.07
C PHE A 67 8.01 -3.18 27.62
N SER A 68 8.69 -3.93 26.74
CA SER A 68 8.82 -3.56 25.32
C SER A 68 7.46 -3.59 24.61
N TYR A 69 6.58 -4.52 24.94
CA TYR A 69 5.21 -4.54 24.43
C TYR A 69 4.38 -3.35 24.97
N ALA A 70 4.48 -3.05 26.27
CA ALA A 70 3.83 -1.86 26.84
C ALA A 70 4.31 -0.57 26.15
N TYR A 71 5.61 -0.44 25.87
CA TYR A 71 6.16 0.67 25.11
C TYR A 71 5.53 0.77 23.71
N LEU A 72 5.37 -0.35 23.00
CA LEU A 72 4.67 -0.37 21.70
C LEU A 72 3.24 0.17 21.83
N ARG A 73 2.51 -0.29 22.85
CA ARG A 73 1.12 0.12 23.11
C ARG A 73 1.00 1.64 23.38
N LEU A 74 1.92 2.20 24.15
CA LEU A 74 1.88 3.59 24.56
C LEU A 74 2.36 4.55 23.47
N THR A 75 3.41 4.17 22.73
CA THR A 75 4.07 5.08 21.78
C THR A 75 3.72 4.82 20.32
N GLY A 76 3.26 3.62 19.99
CA GLY A 76 3.06 3.18 18.61
C GLY A 76 4.34 2.99 17.80
N ASN A 77 5.52 3.13 18.40
CA ASN A 77 6.80 3.09 17.70
C ASN A 77 7.29 1.64 17.50
N HIS A 78 6.80 1.00 16.43
CA HIS A 78 7.13 -0.39 16.10
C HIS A 78 8.63 -0.62 15.81
N ARG A 79 9.34 0.39 15.25
CA ARG A 79 10.78 0.25 14.95
C ARG A 79 11.61 0.08 16.21
N ARG A 80 11.36 0.93 17.22
CA ARG A 80 12.04 0.81 18.51
C ARG A 80 11.66 -0.46 19.24
N TYR A 81 10.39 -0.87 19.15
CA TYR A 81 9.95 -2.14 19.71
C TYR A 81 10.74 -3.33 19.15
N PHE A 82 10.90 -3.40 17.82
CA PHE A 82 11.70 -4.46 17.18
C PHE A 82 13.16 -4.44 17.65
N ASP A 83 13.77 -3.25 17.71
CA ASP A 83 15.14 -3.09 18.21
C ASP A 83 15.25 -3.59 19.67
N MET A 84 14.32 -3.22 20.55
CA MET A 84 14.30 -3.66 21.96
C MET A 84 14.20 -5.17 22.08
N VAL A 85 13.29 -5.82 21.36
CA VAL A 85 13.10 -7.27 21.39
C VAL A 85 14.36 -7.99 20.93
N ILE A 86 14.96 -7.57 19.81
CA ILE A 86 16.15 -8.22 19.25
C ILE A 86 17.38 -8.03 20.12
N TYR A 87 17.62 -6.82 20.64
CA TYR A 87 18.78 -6.59 21.52
C TYR A 87 18.65 -7.33 22.84
N MET A 88 17.45 -7.44 23.40
CA MET A 88 17.22 -8.22 24.58
C MET A 88 17.41 -9.73 24.35
N MET A 89 16.95 -10.24 23.19
CA MET A 89 17.20 -11.63 22.80
C MET A 89 18.70 -11.90 22.61
N ALA A 90 19.42 -10.97 21.96
CA ALA A 90 20.88 -11.08 21.80
C ALA A 90 21.59 -11.10 23.18
N LEU A 91 21.19 -10.21 24.11
CA LEU A 91 21.73 -10.16 25.46
C LEU A 91 21.45 -11.48 26.23
N PHE A 92 20.22 -11.99 26.13
CA PHE A 92 19.88 -13.30 26.68
C PHE A 92 20.76 -14.43 26.12
N CYS A 93 20.99 -14.43 24.80
CA CYS A 93 21.86 -15.42 24.16
C CYS A 93 23.29 -15.33 24.67
N LEU A 94 23.85 -14.11 24.78
CA LEU A 94 25.20 -13.91 25.35
C LEU A 94 25.26 -14.38 26.81
N TYR A 95 24.25 -14.07 27.61
CA TYR A 95 24.14 -14.57 28.97
C TYR A 95 24.18 -16.12 29.01
N MET A 96 23.42 -16.80 28.14
CA MET A 96 23.40 -18.25 28.03
C MET A 96 24.72 -18.84 27.53
N VAL A 97 25.43 -18.13 26.63
CA VAL A 97 26.79 -18.51 26.18
C VAL A 97 27.78 -18.41 27.34
N CYS A 98 27.71 -17.35 28.15
CA CYS A 98 28.62 -17.17 29.30
C CYS A 98 28.42 -18.21 30.38
N LEU A 99 27.18 -18.60 30.65
CA LEU A 99 26.87 -19.57 31.72
C LEU A 99 26.92 -21.05 31.30
N GLY A 100 26.91 -21.30 29.99
CA GLY A 100 26.93 -22.65 29.42
C GLY A 100 25.56 -23.34 29.40
N GLY A 101 24.67 -23.00 30.30
CA GLY A 101 23.38 -23.72 30.46
C GLY A 101 23.54 -25.18 30.91
N ALA A 102 22.47 -25.97 30.82
CA ALA A 102 22.52 -27.39 31.11
C ALA A 102 23.36 -28.14 30.05
N HIS A 103 24.37 -28.87 30.46
CA HIS A 103 25.25 -29.66 29.59
C HIS A 103 25.85 -28.85 28.41
N SER A 104 26.21 -27.59 28.64
CA SER A 104 26.76 -26.68 27.61
C SER A 104 25.83 -26.39 26.44
N SER A 105 24.52 -26.49 26.62
CA SER A 105 23.49 -26.25 25.58
C SER A 105 23.13 -24.77 25.40
N GLY A 106 23.60 -23.88 26.29
CA GLY A 106 23.29 -22.46 26.28
C GLY A 106 23.52 -21.76 24.93
N PRO A 107 24.63 -22.01 24.22
CA PRO A 107 24.88 -21.39 22.92
C PRO A 107 23.83 -21.67 21.84
N LEU A 108 23.07 -22.77 21.92
CA LEU A 108 22.06 -23.14 20.92
C LEU A 108 20.95 -22.08 20.77
N TRP A 109 20.67 -21.30 21.82
CA TRP A 109 19.69 -20.22 21.76
C TRP A 109 20.06 -19.10 20.77
N THR A 110 21.35 -18.96 20.44
CA THR A 110 21.82 -17.90 19.52
C THR A 110 21.34 -18.10 18.10
N PHE A 111 20.94 -19.31 17.69
CA PHE A 111 20.44 -19.57 16.34
C PHE A 111 19.14 -18.81 15.99
N PHE A 112 18.36 -18.40 17.00
CA PHE A 112 17.13 -17.63 16.77
C PHE A 112 17.40 -16.16 16.39
N VAL A 113 18.50 -15.57 16.89
CA VAL A 113 18.78 -14.15 16.71
C VAL A 113 18.99 -13.76 15.24
N PRO A 114 19.79 -14.46 14.41
CA PRO A 114 19.97 -14.13 13.01
C PRO A 114 18.68 -14.08 12.20
N LEU A 115 17.80 -15.05 12.45
CA LEU A 115 16.48 -15.15 11.77
C LEU A 115 15.58 -13.96 12.13
N LEU A 116 15.44 -13.65 13.42
CA LEU A 116 14.60 -12.57 13.89
C LEU A 116 15.18 -11.20 13.56
N ALA A 117 16.51 -11.02 13.68
CA ALA A 117 17.17 -9.75 13.40
C ALA A 117 17.05 -9.37 11.91
N SER A 118 17.34 -10.30 11.00
CA SER A 118 17.19 -10.03 9.55
C SER A 118 15.74 -9.73 9.18
N TYR A 119 14.78 -10.44 9.75
CA TYR A 119 13.36 -10.28 9.46
C TYR A 119 12.75 -8.98 10.02
N LEU A 120 13.01 -8.62 11.29
CA LEU A 120 12.39 -7.49 11.97
C LEU A 120 13.16 -6.17 11.76
N GLN A 121 14.50 -6.20 11.76
CA GLN A 121 15.33 -5.02 11.59
C GLN A 121 15.70 -4.76 10.12
N GLY A 122 15.52 -5.77 9.24
CA GLY A 122 15.89 -5.73 7.83
C GLY A 122 17.38 -5.93 7.61
N LEU A 123 17.80 -5.96 6.32
CA LEU A 123 19.14 -6.38 5.92
C LEU A 123 20.29 -5.60 6.59
N ARG A 124 20.23 -4.25 6.62
CA ARG A 124 21.35 -3.43 7.11
C ARG A 124 21.52 -3.52 8.63
N LYS A 125 20.45 -3.21 9.37
CA LYS A 125 20.52 -3.25 10.84
C LYS A 125 20.67 -4.68 11.36
N GLY A 126 19.93 -5.63 10.77
CA GLY A 126 20.05 -7.04 11.10
C GLY A 126 21.45 -7.58 10.90
N ALA A 127 22.12 -7.23 9.78
CA ALA A 127 23.53 -7.60 9.56
C ALA A 127 24.46 -7.04 10.63
N ILE A 128 24.31 -5.77 11.03
CA ILE A 128 25.11 -5.17 12.11
C ILE A 128 24.89 -5.93 13.42
N THR A 129 23.64 -6.22 13.77
CA THR A 129 23.32 -6.99 15.00
C THR A 129 23.94 -8.38 14.97
N ILE A 130 23.85 -9.08 13.83
CA ILE A 130 24.43 -10.42 13.65
C ILE A 130 25.96 -10.39 13.78
N VAL A 131 26.62 -9.45 13.09
CA VAL A 131 28.08 -9.32 13.15
C VAL A 131 28.54 -9.00 14.57
N THR A 132 27.85 -8.08 15.25
CA THR A 132 28.14 -7.75 16.65
C THR A 132 27.98 -8.97 17.57
N LEU A 133 26.89 -9.73 17.40
CA LEU A 133 26.66 -10.95 18.17
C LEU A 133 27.77 -11.99 17.94
N LEU A 134 28.16 -12.24 16.68
CA LEU A 134 29.26 -13.16 16.33
C LEU A 134 30.58 -12.72 16.95
N ALA A 135 30.92 -11.42 16.86
CA ALA A 135 32.13 -10.87 17.47
C ALA A 135 32.16 -11.06 18.99
N MET A 136 31.01 -10.84 19.66
CA MET A 136 30.91 -11.07 21.11
C MET A 136 31.04 -12.55 21.48
N ILE A 137 30.43 -13.45 20.70
CA ILE A 137 30.58 -14.91 20.91
C ILE A 137 32.03 -15.35 20.72
N LEU A 138 32.69 -14.86 19.67
CA LEU A 138 34.14 -15.13 19.45
C LEU A 138 34.97 -14.64 20.63
N LEU A 139 34.70 -13.44 21.12
CA LEU A 139 35.38 -12.89 22.30
C LEU A 139 35.15 -13.78 23.53
N ILE A 140 33.93 -14.27 23.78
CA ILE A 140 33.62 -15.17 24.90
C ILE A 140 34.32 -16.51 24.73
N PHE A 141 34.39 -17.08 23.53
CA PHE A 141 34.94 -18.41 23.30
C PHE A 141 36.48 -18.45 23.36
N TYR A 142 37.16 -17.39 22.96
CA TYR A 142 38.63 -17.35 22.81
C TYR A 142 39.33 -16.34 23.74
N GLY A 143 38.57 -15.55 24.48
CA GLY A 143 39.11 -14.59 25.44
C GLY A 143 39.70 -15.25 26.70
N PRO A 144 40.51 -14.53 27.48
CA PRO A 144 41.19 -15.02 28.69
C PRO A 144 40.27 -14.97 29.91
N TRP A 145 39.10 -15.65 29.86
CA TRP A 145 38.08 -15.55 30.89
C TRP A 145 38.08 -16.66 31.93
N SER A 146 39.15 -17.45 32.00
CA SER A 146 39.24 -18.58 32.94
C SER A 146 39.05 -18.20 34.41
N THR A 147 39.34 -16.94 34.77
CA THR A 147 39.21 -16.41 36.15
C THR A 147 37.83 -15.88 36.49
N LEU A 148 36.97 -15.64 35.48
CA LEU A 148 35.68 -14.99 35.66
C LEU A 148 34.49 -15.97 35.75
N GLY A 149 34.74 -17.27 35.84
CA GLY A 149 33.68 -18.30 35.97
C GLY A 149 32.83 -18.47 34.69
N ILE A 150 33.34 -18.02 33.55
CA ILE A 150 32.68 -18.20 32.24
C ILE A 150 32.82 -19.66 31.80
N ALA A 151 31.76 -20.23 31.27
CA ALA A 151 31.72 -21.60 30.79
C ALA A 151 32.83 -21.89 29.77
N GLN A 152 33.55 -22.97 30.03
CA GLN A 152 34.62 -23.44 29.14
C GLN A 152 34.04 -24.46 28.15
N TYR A 153 34.25 -24.25 26.87
CA TYR A 153 33.80 -25.15 25.81
C TYR A 153 34.97 -25.86 25.14
N PRO A 154 34.84 -27.15 24.80
CA PRO A 154 35.83 -27.87 24.01
C PRO A 154 36.05 -27.18 22.65
N ASN A 155 37.30 -27.17 22.16
CA ASN A 155 37.63 -26.51 20.87
C ASN A 155 36.78 -27.08 19.70
N ILE A 156 36.55 -28.39 19.72
CA ILE A 156 35.71 -29.04 18.69
C ILE A 156 34.25 -28.51 18.71
N PHE A 157 33.70 -28.22 19.89
CA PHE A 157 32.38 -27.62 20.02
C PHE A 157 32.39 -26.20 19.49
N LYS A 158 33.38 -25.37 19.85
CA LYS A 158 33.50 -23.96 19.38
C LYS A 158 33.50 -23.89 17.86
N VAL A 159 34.34 -24.71 17.20
CA VAL A 159 34.44 -24.73 15.73
C VAL A 159 33.12 -25.16 15.07
N ARG A 160 32.53 -26.26 15.53
CA ARG A 160 31.25 -26.76 14.99
C ARG A 160 30.12 -25.78 15.19
N PHE A 161 30.02 -25.19 16.38
CA PHE A 161 29.01 -24.22 16.71
C PHE A 161 29.12 -22.96 15.84
N LEU A 162 30.32 -22.38 15.70
CA LEU A 162 30.54 -21.21 14.86
C LEU A 162 30.26 -21.51 13.40
N GLY A 163 30.63 -22.67 12.89
CA GLY A 163 30.33 -23.11 11.55
C GLY A 163 28.80 -23.20 11.32
N ALA A 164 28.07 -23.84 12.23
CA ALA A 164 26.63 -23.93 12.15
C ALA A 164 25.93 -22.56 12.26
N LEU A 165 26.39 -21.71 13.19
CA LEU A 165 25.84 -20.36 13.34
C LEU A 165 26.08 -19.50 12.10
N THR A 166 27.27 -19.57 11.50
CA THR A 166 27.59 -18.88 10.24
C THR A 166 26.66 -19.32 9.12
N MET A 167 26.38 -20.64 9.03
CA MET A 167 25.43 -21.15 8.04
C MET A 167 24.02 -20.59 8.26
N VAL A 168 23.53 -20.56 9.50
CA VAL A 168 22.21 -19.96 9.82
C VAL A 168 22.19 -18.47 9.51
N CYS A 169 23.25 -17.73 9.79
CA CYS A 169 23.37 -16.32 9.42
C CYS A 169 23.30 -16.12 7.91
N LEU A 170 24.02 -16.94 7.13
CA LEU A 170 23.99 -16.90 5.66
C LEU A 170 22.59 -17.21 5.13
N MET A 171 21.94 -18.26 5.65
CA MET A 171 20.56 -18.61 5.27
C MET A 171 19.56 -17.50 5.61
N ALA A 172 19.65 -16.92 6.80
CA ALA A 172 18.79 -15.81 7.21
C ALA A 172 18.94 -14.58 6.29
N PHE A 173 20.19 -14.25 5.96
CA PHE A 173 20.51 -13.14 5.07
C PHE A 173 20.01 -13.38 3.64
N THR A 174 20.31 -14.56 3.07
CA THR A 174 19.89 -14.91 1.69
C THR A 174 18.37 -15.00 1.60
N TYR A 175 17.70 -15.54 2.60
CA TYR A 175 16.23 -15.59 2.66
C TYR A 175 15.62 -14.17 2.65
N GLU A 176 16.10 -13.29 3.53
CA GLU A 176 15.58 -11.92 3.61
C GLU A 176 15.89 -11.11 2.34
N TYR A 177 17.07 -11.31 1.74
CA TYR A 177 17.42 -10.69 0.46
C TYR A 177 16.48 -11.15 -0.66
N SER A 178 16.26 -12.45 -0.79
CA SER A 178 15.34 -13.02 -1.81
C SER A 178 13.90 -12.55 -1.58
N ARG A 179 13.45 -12.52 -0.32
CA ARG A 179 12.12 -12.01 0.04
C ARG A 179 11.94 -10.55 -0.38
N LYS A 180 12.96 -9.73 -0.18
CA LYS A 180 12.93 -8.32 -0.57
C LYS A 180 12.87 -8.14 -2.09
N LEU A 181 13.66 -8.92 -2.83
CA LEU A 181 13.63 -8.89 -4.31
C LEU A 181 12.27 -9.32 -4.85
N ALA A 182 11.72 -10.44 -4.37
CA ALA A 182 10.40 -10.91 -4.78
C ALA A 182 9.29 -9.89 -4.50
N HIS A 183 9.35 -9.19 -3.35
CA HIS A 183 8.39 -8.14 -3.04
C HIS A 183 8.51 -6.95 -4.01
N GLN A 184 9.73 -6.53 -4.35
CA GLN A 184 9.95 -5.44 -5.31
C GLN A 184 9.44 -5.82 -6.71
N GLU A 185 9.66 -7.06 -7.14
CA GLU A 185 9.17 -7.57 -8.42
C GLU A 185 7.63 -7.57 -8.47
N LEU A 186 6.97 -8.03 -7.40
CA LEU A 186 5.51 -8.02 -7.29
C LEU A 186 4.94 -6.60 -7.36
N VAL A 187 5.56 -5.63 -6.71
CA VAL A 187 5.14 -4.22 -6.78
C VAL A 187 5.30 -3.69 -8.20
N MET A 188 6.44 -3.91 -8.84
CA MET A 188 6.68 -3.49 -10.23
C MET A 188 5.71 -4.15 -11.22
N LEU A 189 5.40 -5.43 -11.04
CA LEU A 189 4.44 -6.13 -11.89
C LEU A 189 3.02 -5.58 -11.69
N SER A 190 2.62 -5.32 -10.45
CA SER A 190 1.34 -4.67 -10.13
C SER A 190 1.22 -3.29 -10.78
N GLU A 191 2.28 -2.48 -10.71
CA GLU A 191 2.31 -1.16 -11.36
C GLU A 191 2.22 -1.26 -12.90
N LYS A 192 2.91 -2.24 -13.51
CA LYS A 192 2.81 -2.49 -14.96
C LYS A 192 1.41 -2.93 -15.38
N LEU A 193 0.78 -3.82 -14.63
CA LEU A 193 -0.60 -4.24 -14.89
C LEU A 193 -1.57 -3.07 -14.74
N GLU A 194 -1.38 -2.24 -13.72
CA GLU A 194 -2.17 -1.04 -13.54
C GLU A 194 -1.93 0.01 -14.66
N GLN A 195 -0.72 0.11 -15.19
CA GLN A 195 -0.41 0.99 -16.34
C GLN A 195 -0.97 0.43 -17.66
N ALA A 196 -0.98 -0.88 -17.84
CA ALA A 196 -1.56 -1.52 -19.02
C ALA A 196 -3.07 -1.28 -19.12
N ALA A 197 -3.78 -1.16 -18.00
CA ALA A 197 -5.21 -0.84 -17.95
C ALA A 197 -5.47 0.67 -18.08
N LYS A 198 -5.13 1.30 -19.21
CA LYS A 198 -5.42 2.71 -19.52
C LYS A 198 -6.71 2.94 -20.29
N THR A 199 -7.29 1.88 -20.81
CA THR A 199 -8.52 1.91 -21.59
C THR A 199 -9.68 1.29 -20.82
N ASP A 200 -10.88 1.75 -21.10
CA ASP A 200 -12.12 1.10 -20.67
C ASP A 200 -12.41 -0.09 -21.59
N GLU A 201 -12.55 -1.28 -21.02
CA GLU A 201 -12.71 -2.53 -21.79
C GLU A 201 -13.96 -2.55 -22.65
N LEU A 202 -15.04 -1.89 -22.23
CA LEU A 202 -16.29 -1.87 -22.97
C LEU A 202 -16.23 -0.92 -24.17
N THR A 203 -15.76 0.31 -23.95
CA THR A 203 -15.86 1.40 -24.96
C THR A 203 -14.56 1.59 -25.76
N GLY A 204 -13.43 1.05 -25.30
CA GLY A 204 -12.10 1.28 -25.88
C GLY A 204 -11.56 2.70 -25.68
N LEU A 205 -12.29 3.58 -25.00
CA LEU A 205 -11.85 4.93 -24.65
C LEU A 205 -10.81 4.93 -23.55
N SER A 206 -10.16 6.06 -23.30
CA SER A 206 -9.42 6.27 -22.06
C SER A 206 -10.34 6.00 -20.88
N ASN A 207 -9.81 5.32 -19.84
CA ASN A 207 -10.52 5.18 -18.58
C ASN A 207 -10.28 6.40 -17.68
N ARG A 208 -10.98 6.48 -16.55
CA ARG A 208 -10.86 7.57 -15.56
C ARG A 208 -9.41 7.81 -15.10
N ARG A 209 -8.60 6.75 -15.02
CA ARG A 209 -7.20 6.84 -14.58
C ARG A 209 -6.33 7.52 -15.63
N ASP A 210 -6.40 7.05 -16.87
CA ASP A 210 -5.66 7.64 -18.00
C ASP A 210 -6.05 9.11 -18.21
N MET A 211 -7.35 9.42 -18.11
CA MET A 211 -7.82 10.81 -18.17
C MET A 211 -7.20 11.69 -17.08
N LYS A 212 -7.10 11.20 -15.83
CA LYS A 212 -6.44 11.96 -14.76
C LYS A 212 -4.97 12.26 -15.05
N GLU A 213 -4.24 11.34 -15.66
CA GLU A 213 -2.86 11.56 -16.09
C GLU A 213 -2.78 12.64 -17.20
N LYS A 214 -3.66 12.55 -18.20
CA LYS A 214 -3.75 13.53 -19.29
C LYS A 214 -4.14 14.92 -18.79
N LEU A 215 -5.04 15.01 -17.82
CA LEU A 215 -5.41 16.27 -17.18
C LEU A 215 -4.24 16.92 -16.44
N ARG A 216 -3.45 16.14 -15.71
CA ARG A 216 -2.23 16.65 -15.03
C ARG A 216 -1.20 17.16 -16.02
N TYR A 217 -1.02 16.42 -17.12
CA TYR A 217 -0.11 16.83 -18.19
C TYR A 217 -0.56 18.15 -18.81
N GLU A 218 -1.86 18.27 -19.18
CA GLU A 218 -2.41 19.47 -19.80
C GLU A 218 -2.43 20.67 -18.85
N ALA A 219 -2.68 20.48 -17.54
CA ALA A 219 -2.56 21.53 -16.54
C ALA A 219 -1.12 22.08 -16.46
N SER A 220 -0.13 21.20 -16.48
CA SER A 220 1.29 21.59 -16.51
C SER A 220 1.67 22.29 -17.82
N ARG A 221 1.07 21.88 -18.93
CA ARG A 221 1.25 22.53 -20.24
C ARG A 221 0.61 23.91 -20.27
N SER A 222 -0.63 24.02 -19.77
CA SER A 222 -1.37 25.28 -19.65
C SER A 222 -0.63 26.31 -18.80
N ALA A 223 -0.07 25.87 -17.66
CA ALA A 223 0.74 26.74 -16.80
C ALA A 223 1.96 27.34 -17.52
N ARG A 224 2.60 26.58 -18.42
CA ARG A 224 3.75 27.05 -19.20
C ARG A 224 3.36 27.92 -20.40
N SER A 225 2.30 27.53 -21.12
CA SER A 225 1.85 28.20 -22.34
C SER A 225 0.94 29.40 -22.09
N GLN A 226 0.44 29.54 -20.86
CA GLN A 226 -0.58 30.52 -20.44
C GLN A 226 -1.89 30.41 -21.24
N LYS A 227 -2.16 29.25 -21.88
CA LYS A 227 -3.39 28.98 -22.60
C LYS A 227 -4.35 28.16 -21.74
N PRO A 228 -5.64 28.53 -21.69
CA PRO A 228 -6.65 27.77 -21.01
C PRO A 228 -7.00 26.49 -21.80
N PHE A 229 -7.75 25.59 -21.15
CA PHE A 229 -8.43 24.49 -21.81
C PHE A 229 -9.82 24.27 -21.18
N CYS A 230 -10.67 23.51 -21.86
CA CYS A 230 -12.00 23.22 -21.37
C CYS A 230 -12.19 21.75 -21.03
N LEU A 231 -13.04 21.50 -20.04
CA LEU A 231 -13.55 20.19 -19.68
C LEU A 231 -15.04 20.12 -19.96
N LEU A 232 -15.48 19.05 -20.63
CA LEU A 232 -16.89 18.71 -20.78
C LEU A 232 -17.15 17.42 -19.98
N LEU A 233 -18.07 17.50 -19.04
CA LEU A 233 -18.60 16.31 -18.38
C LEU A 233 -19.98 16.02 -19.00
N ALA A 234 -20.08 14.91 -19.70
CA ALA A 234 -21.28 14.48 -20.42
C ALA A 234 -21.87 13.23 -19.77
N ASP A 235 -23.19 13.16 -19.72
CA ASP A 235 -23.92 12.02 -19.18
C ASP A 235 -25.09 11.67 -20.11
N ILE A 236 -25.35 10.38 -20.28
CA ILE A 236 -26.43 9.89 -21.13
C ILE A 236 -27.77 10.06 -20.40
N ASP A 237 -28.67 10.82 -21.01
CA ASP A 237 -30.00 11.06 -20.44
C ASP A 237 -30.79 9.76 -20.37
N ASP A 238 -31.35 9.48 -19.20
CA ASP A 238 -32.25 8.35 -18.94
C ASP A 238 -31.63 6.96 -19.28
N PHE A 239 -30.32 6.81 -19.16
CA PHE A 239 -29.60 5.56 -19.49
C PHE A 239 -30.14 4.35 -18.70
N LYS A 240 -30.51 4.56 -17.44
CA LYS A 240 -31.17 3.51 -16.65
C LYS A 240 -32.41 2.95 -17.31
N ARG A 241 -33.22 3.80 -17.96
CA ARG A 241 -34.42 3.35 -18.69
C ARG A 241 -34.06 2.47 -19.89
N ILE A 242 -32.95 2.74 -20.58
CA ILE A 242 -32.45 1.88 -21.65
C ILE A 242 -32.17 0.49 -21.10
N ASN A 243 -31.44 0.41 -19.99
CA ASN A 243 -31.15 -0.86 -19.33
C ASN A 243 -32.39 -1.59 -18.83
N ASP A 244 -33.31 -0.85 -18.20
CA ASP A 244 -34.54 -1.44 -17.61
C ASP A 244 -35.49 -1.99 -18.69
N PHE A 245 -35.55 -1.36 -19.90
CA PHE A 245 -36.46 -1.78 -20.98
C PHE A 245 -35.82 -2.76 -21.98
N HIS A 246 -34.52 -2.65 -22.24
CA HIS A 246 -33.85 -3.40 -23.32
C HIS A 246 -32.75 -4.34 -22.80
N GLY A 247 -32.53 -4.36 -21.46
CA GLY A 247 -31.49 -5.17 -20.83
C GLY A 247 -30.07 -4.52 -20.84
N HIS A 248 -29.20 -5.02 -19.99
CA HIS A 248 -27.85 -4.48 -19.83
C HIS A 248 -27.00 -4.63 -21.10
N ASP A 249 -27.17 -5.72 -21.86
CA ASP A 249 -26.44 -5.93 -23.12
C ASP A 249 -26.76 -4.83 -24.15
N ALA A 250 -28.02 -4.38 -24.22
CA ALA A 250 -28.42 -3.26 -25.08
C ALA A 250 -27.82 -1.94 -24.60
N GLY A 251 -27.75 -1.73 -23.27
CA GLY A 251 -27.04 -0.59 -22.67
C GLY A 251 -25.55 -0.57 -23.01
N ASP A 252 -24.90 -1.70 -22.95
CA ASP A 252 -23.46 -1.84 -23.31
C ASP A 252 -23.23 -1.54 -24.79
N LEU A 253 -24.07 -2.03 -25.68
CA LEU A 253 -24.01 -1.69 -27.11
C LEU A 253 -24.28 -0.20 -27.35
N ALA A 254 -25.20 0.41 -26.59
CA ALA A 254 -25.44 1.85 -26.64
C ALA A 254 -24.22 2.66 -26.23
N LEU A 255 -23.55 2.29 -25.13
CA LEU A 255 -22.30 2.91 -24.67
C LEU A 255 -21.21 2.84 -25.74
N GLN A 256 -21.01 1.68 -26.38
CA GLN A 256 -20.06 1.50 -27.45
C GLN A 256 -20.38 2.37 -28.67
N ALA A 257 -21.67 2.40 -29.09
CA ALA A 257 -22.09 3.18 -30.24
C ALA A 257 -21.98 4.70 -29.99
N ILE A 258 -22.34 5.18 -28.80
CA ILE A 258 -22.18 6.57 -28.37
C ILE A 258 -20.70 6.95 -28.36
N SER A 259 -19.85 6.12 -27.76
CA SER A 259 -18.39 6.34 -27.69
C SER A 259 -17.77 6.53 -29.06
N ARG A 260 -18.12 5.68 -30.03
CA ARG A 260 -17.66 5.79 -31.41
C ARG A 260 -18.11 7.09 -32.06
N ARG A 261 -19.40 7.43 -31.88
CA ARG A 261 -19.98 8.64 -32.48
C ARG A 261 -19.42 9.93 -31.89
N MET A 262 -19.19 9.94 -30.54
CA MET A 262 -18.52 11.08 -29.88
C MET A 262 -17.08 11.25 -30.36
N THR A 263 -16.31 10.15 -30.40
CA THR A 263 -14.91 10.18 -30.86
C THR A 263 -14.80 10.70 -32.30
N ALA A 264 -15.69 10.28 -33.21
CA ALA A 264 -15.73 10.76 -34.58
C ALA A 264 -16.04 12.26 -34.71
N SER A 265 -16.67 12.85 -33.68
CA SER A 265 -17.03 14.27 -33.64
C SER A 265 -15.97 15.16 -32.99
N LEU A 266 -14.92 14.57 -32.41
CA LEU A 266 -13.84 15.29 -31.74
C LEU A 266 -12.62 15.46 -32.64
N ARG A 267 -11.76 16.42 -32.31
CA ARG A 267 -10.48 16.64 -32.99
C ARG A 267 -9.46 15.62 -32.53
N LYS A 268 -8.39 15.43 -33.32
CA LYS A 268 -7.32 14.48 -32.96
C LYS A 268 -6.63 14.79 -31.63
N GLN A 269 -6.60 16.06 -31.25
CA GLN A 269 -5.99 16.53 -30.00
C GLN A 269 -6.93 16.45 -28.79
N ASP A 270 -8.25 16.35 -29.03
CA ASP A 270 -9.23 16.23 -27.97
C ASP A 270 -9.17 14.81 -27.37
N VAL A 271 -9.37 14.71 -26.10
CA VAL A 271 -9.32 13.43 -25.40
C VAL A 271 -10.68 13.15 -24.79
N ILE A 272 -11.19 11.95 -25.02
CA ILE A 272 -12.43 11.46 -24.40
C ILE A 272 -12.14 10.23 -23.54
N ALA A 273 -12.76 10.16 -22.37
CA ALA A 273 -12.69 9.03 -21.46
C ALA A 273 -14.06 8.66 -20.92
N ARG A 274 -14.25 7.36 -20.63
CA ARG A 274 -15.34 6.93 -19.79
C ARG A 274 -14.99 7.24 -18.33
N TRP A 275 -15.75 8.17 -17.74
CA TRP A 275 -15.49 8.70 -16.43
C TRP A 275 -16.22 7.95 -15.31
N GLY A 276 -17.43 7.48 -15.62
CA GLY A 276 -18.29 6.68 -14.76
C GLY A 276 -19.05 5.62 -15.55
N GLY A 277 -20.15 5.12 -15.03
CA GLY A 277 -20.98 4.10 -15.69
C GLY A 277 -21.49 4.57 -17.06
N GLU A 278 -22.16 5.72 -17.07
CA GLU A 278 -22.78 6.36 -18.24
C GLU A 278 -22.24 7.77 -18.48
N GLU A 279 -21.17 8.14 -17.77
CA GLU A 279 -20.53 9.45 -17.82
C GLU A 279 -19.26 9.45 -18.66
N PHE A 280 -19.06 10.49 -19.42
CA PHE A 280 -17.88 10.73 -20.25
C PHE A 280 -17.25 12.07 -19.89
N LEU A 281 -15.91 12.10 -19.71
CA LEU A 281 -15.16 13.33 -19.54
C LEU A 281 -14.35 13.61 -20.81
N ILE A 282 -14.51 14.83 -21.35
CA ILE A 282 -13.79 15.26 -22.55
C ILE A 282 -12.86 16.42 -22.17
N LEU A 283 -11.60 16.30 -22.54
CA LEU A 283 -10.59 17.34 -22.44
C LEU A 283 -10.40 18.00 -23.79
N LEU A 284 -10.54 19.31 -23.85
CA LEU A 284 -10.38 20.14 -25.05
C LEU A 284 -9.15 21.05 -24.86
N PRO A 285 -7.95 20.65 -25.29
CA PRO A 285 -6.73 21.44 -25.15
C PRO A 285 -6.83 22.80 -25.86
N GLU A 286 -6.19 23.84 -25.28
CA GLU A 286 -6.08 25.17 -25.82
C GLU A 286 -7.42 25.80 -26.26
N SER A 287 -8.51 25.41 -25.64
CA SER A 287 -9.87 25.88 -26.02
C SER A 287 -10.45 26.81 -24.96
N GLY A 288 -10.99 27.93 -25.40
CA GLY A 288 -11.77 28.85 -24.57
C GLY A 288 -13.23 28.37 -24.39
N VAL A 289 -14.02 29.09 -23.56
CA VAL A 289 -15.40 28.75 -23.26
C VAL A 289 -16.30 28.69 -24.49
N GLU A 290 -16.17 29.66 -25.42
CA GLU A 290 -16.99 29.73 -26.64
C GLU A 290 -16.72 28.55 -27.56
N GLU A 291 -15.44 28.21 -27.77
CA GLU A 291 -15.06 27.04 -28.55
C GLU A 291 -15.49 25.73 -27.90
N GLY A 292 -15.31 25.59 -26.55
CA GLY A 292 -15.78 24.46 -25.80
C GLY A 292 -17.31 24.28 -25.89
N HIS A 293 -18.05 25.38 -25.83
CA HIS A 293 -19.51 25.38 -26.01
C HIS A 293 -19.90 24.94 -27.42
N THR A 294 -19.23 25.43 -28.44
CA THR A 294 -19.47 25.02 -29.83
C THR A 294 -19.24 23.54 -30.06
N ILE A 295 -18.16 22.97 -29.46
CA ILE A 295 -17.88 21.55 -29.54
C ILE A 295 -18.93 20.73 -28.77
N ALA A 296 -19.35 21.19 -27.60
CA ALA A 296 -20.38 20.53 -26.78
C ALA A 296 -21.74 20.51 -27.52
N GLU A 297 -22.16 21.61 -28.11
CA GLU A 297 -23.38 21.68 -28.92
C GLU A 297 -23.31 20.76 -30.16
N ARG A 298 -22.15 20.67 -30.80
CA ARG A 298 -21.93 19.73 -31.91
C ARG A 298 -22.10 18.28 -31.45
N LEU A 299 -21.55 17.93 -30.27
CA LEU A 299 -21.72 16.61 -29.67
C LEU A 299 -23.19 16.29 -29.39
N LEU A 300 -23.94 17.23 -28.81
CA LEU A 300 -25.37 17.06 -28.58
C LEU A 300 -26.13 16.79 -29.88
N LYS A 301 -25.92 17.61 -30.90
CA LYS A 301 -26.57 17.46 -32.20
C LYS A 301 -26.20 16.13 -32.86
N THR A 302 -24.93 15.72 -32.79
CA THR A 302 -24.46 14.46 -33.38
C THR A 302 -25.06 13.24 -32.70
N ILE A 303 -25.22 13.27 -31.37
CA ILE A 303 -25.82 12.15 -30.63
C ILE A 303 -27.35 12.12 -30.79
N ALA A 304 -28.03 13.27 -30.69
CA ALA A 304 -29.46 13.32 -30.78
C ALA A 304 -30.00 13.29 -32.23
N GLY A 305 -29.14 13.58 -33.22
CA GLY A 305 -29.59 13.79 -34.61
C GLY A 305 -30.00 12.52 -35.38
N GLN A 306 -29.48 11.38 -34.96
CA GLN A 306 -29.80 10.10 -35.60
C GLN A 306 -30.01 9.01 -34.56
N PRO A 307 -31.05 8.17 -34.72
CA PRO A 307 -31.28 7.06 -33.80
C PRO A 307 -30.09 6.06 -33.81
N PHE A 308 -29.94 5.36 -32.72
CA PHE A 308 -28.99 4.27 -32.58
C PHE A 308 -29.72 2.94 -32.87
N HIS A 309 -29.27 2.23 -33.89
CA HIS A 309 -29.77 0.89 -34.18
C HIS A 309 -29.02 -0.12 -33.32
N ILE A 310 -29.69 -0.65 -32.34
CA ILE A 310 -29.11 -1.61 -31.37
C ILE A 310 -29.99 -2.84 -31.38
N GLN A 311 -29.42 -3.96 -31.85
CA GLN A 311 -30.21 -5.17 -32.16
C GLN A 311 -31.41 -4.81 -33.07
N ASP A 312 -32.59 -5.20 -32.73
CA ASP A 312 -33.85 -4.92 -33.50
C ASP A 312 -34.51 -3.59 -33.12
N ASN A 313 -33.88 -2.79 -32.23
CA ASN A 313 -34.45 -1.57 -31.70
C ASN A 313 -33.79 -0.33 -32.27
N SER A 314 -34.60 0.72 -32.46
CA SER A 314 -34.17 2.06 -32.84
C SER A 314 -34.30 2.99 -31.63
N LEU A 315 -33.17 3.32 -30.97
CA LEU A 315 -33.13 4.08 -29.73
C LEU A 315 -32.80 5.54 -29.99
N GLN A 316 -33.64 6.46 -29.53
CA GLN A 316 -33.31 7.88 -29.49
C GLN A 316 -32.59 8.21 -28.19
N ILE A 317 -31.31 8.55 -28.28
CA ILE A 317 -30.47 8.83 -27.13
C ILE A 317 -30.09 10.32 -27.14
N SER A 318 -30.00 10.91 -25.96
CA SER A 318 -29.53 12.28 -25.78
C SER A 318 -28.49 12.35 -24.65
N LEU A 319 -27.78 13.46 -24.63
CA LEU A 319 -26.78 13.79 -23.60
C LEU A 319 -27.15 15.08 -22.89
N SER A 320 -26.75 15.20 -21.65
CA SER A 320 -26.60 16.46 -20.93
C SER A 320 -25.09 16.74 -20.73
N ILE A 321 -24.65 17.97 -20.89
CA ILE A 321 -23.24 18.32 -20.83
C ILE A 321 -23.03 19.52 -19.90
N GLY A 322 -22.07 19.38 -18.97
CA GLY A 322 -21.54 20.47 -18.17
C GLY A 322 -20.17 20.90 -18.70
N LEU A 323 -19.99 22.17 -18.98
CA LEU A 323 -18.73 22.76 -19.45
C LEU A 323 -18.07 23.59 -18.38
N ALA A 324 -16.78 23.36 -18.12
CA ALA A 324 -15.96 24.22 -17.27
C ALA A 324 -14.63 24.54 -17.93
N ARG A 325 -14.20 25.79 -17.79
CA ARG A 325 -12.86 26.25 -18.23
C ARG A 325 -11.87 26.06 -17.11
N PHE A 326 -10.70 25.58 -17.46
CA PHE A 326 -9.50 25.56 -16.63
C PHE A 326 -8.60 26.73 -17.01
N ASP A 327 -8.28 27.59 -16.07
CA ASP A 327 -7.33 28.68 -16.23
C ASP A 327 -5.95 28.29 -15.68
N PRO A 328 -4.84 28.78 -16.27
CA PRO A 328 -3.50 28.48 -15.78
C PRO A 328 -3.35 28.74 -14.28
N GLY A 329 -2.87 27.71 -13.54
CA GLY A 329 -2.71 27.79 -12.09
C GLY A 329 -3.94 27.44 -11.26
N SER A 330 -5.07 27.13 -11.90
CA SER A 330 -6.30 26.70 -11.21
C SER A 330 -6.16 25.29 -10.63
N ASP A 331 -7.05 24.93 -9.70
CA ASP A 331 -7.17 23.58 -9.18
C ASP A 331 -8.01 22.70 -10.13
N MET A 332 -7.45 21.55 -10.52
CA MET A 332 -8.10 20.59 -11.40
C MET A 332 -9.37 19.97 -10.79
N GLU A 333 -9.30 19.57 -9.53
CA GLU A 333 -10.46 18.95 -8.88
C GLU A 333 -11.62 19.95 -8.73
N LYS A 334 -11.32 21.21 -8.48
CA LYS A 334 -12.33 22.29 -8.50
C LYS A 334 -12.91 22.49 -9.89
N THR A 335 -12.12 22.38 -10.94
CA THR A 335 -12.61 22.52 -12.33
C THR A 335 -13.52 21.37 -12.71
N ILE A 336 -13.17 20.12 -12.34
CA ILE A 336 -14.05 18.96 -12.54
C ILE A 336 -15.37 19.14 -11.75
N SER A 337 -15.29 19.59 -10.50
CA SER A 337 -16.49 19.86 -9.68
C SER A 337 -17.39 20.93 -10.29
N ARG A 338 -16.83 21.97 -10.91
CA ARG A 338 -17.60 23.01 -11.64
C ARG A 338 -18.31 22.44 -12.87
N ALA A 339 -17.64 21.55 -13.62
CA ALA A 339 -18.25 20.84 -14.74
C ALA A 339 -19.42 19.96 -14.29
N ASP A 340 -19.25 19.25 -13.15
CA ASP A 340 -20.30 18.42 -12.54
C ASP A 340 -21.51 19.23 -12.12
N GLN A 341 -21.31 20.37 -11.44
CA GLN A 341 -22.39 21.29 -11.08
C GLN A 341 -23.13 21.84 -12.31
N ALA A 342 -22.39 22.13 -13.40
CA ALA A 342 -23.02 22.55 -14.64
C ALA A 342 -23.82 21.42 -15.29
N LEU A 343 -23.32 20.18 -15.29
CA LEU A 343 -24.05 19.00 -15.74
C LEU A 343 -25.33 18.78 -14.93
N TYR A 344 -25.24 18.91 -13.62
CA TYR A 344 -26.43 18.83 -12.74
C TYR A 344 -27.50 19.88 -13.10
N ARG A 345 -27.08 21.14 -13.42
CA ARG A 345 -28.00 22.16 -13.91
C ARG A 345 -28.62 21.79 -15.27
N ALA A 346 -27.81 21.21 -16.17
CA ALA A 346 -28.32 20.76 -17.48
C ALA A 346 -29.41 19.70 -17.33
N LYS A 347 -29.21 18.72 -16.45
CA LYS A 347 -30.22 17.69 -16.14
C LYS A 347 -31.50 18.28 -15.54
N ASN A 348 -31.38 19.21 -14.57
CA ASN A 348 -32.54 19.81 -13.90
C ASN A 348 -33.35 20.80 -14.78
N ARG A 349 -32.70 21.40 -15.77
CA ARG A 349 -33.35 22.34 -16.70
C ARG A 349 -33.99 21.68 -17.92
N GLY A 350 -34.16 20.35 -17.88
CA GLY A 350 -34.92 19.59 -18.89
C GLY A 350 -34.01 18.77 -19.82
N LYS A 351 -32.75 18.51 -19.44
CA LYS A 351 -31.81 17.66 -20.19
C LYS A 351 -31.52 18.17 -21.61
N LYS A 352 -30.81 17.39 -22.44
CA LYS A 352 -30.49 17.65 -23.85
C LYS A 352 -29.91 19.05 -24.11
N ARG A 353 -28.99 19.47 -23.22
CA ARG A 353 -28.37 20.80 -23.29
C ARG A 353 -26.95 20.87 -22.76
N VAL A 354 -26.28 21.94 -23.11
CA VAL A 354 -25.02 22.36 -22.52
C VAL A 354 -25.30 23.44 -21.47
N GLU A 355 -24.74 23.28 -20.29
CA GLU A 355 -24.65 24.34 -19.28
C GLU A 355 -23.20 24.66 -19.01
N THR A 356 -22.88 25.95 -18.96
CA THR A 356 -21.52 26.41 -18.66
C THR A 356 -21.39 26.75 -17.19
N ALA A 357 -20.29 26.32 -16.56
CA ALA A 357 -19.97 26.71 -15.21
C ALA A 357 -19.76 28.23 -15.12
N SER A 358 -20.39 28.90 -14.15
CA SER A 358 -20.13 30.30 -13.87
C SER A 358 -18.65 30.50 -13.48
N ASN A 359 -18.02 31.54 -14.02
CA ASN A 359 -16.71 31.99 -13.58
C ASN A 359 -16.89 32.80 -12.28
N GLU A 360 -17.32 32.18 -11.19
CA GLU A 360 -17.12 32.80 -9.88
C GLU A 360 -15.68 32.51 -9.46
N ALA A 361 -14.86 33.55 -9.56
CA ALA A 361 -13.57 33.62 -8.90
C ALA A 361 -13.83 33.51 -7.39
N ALA A 362 -13.35 32.46 -6.76
CA ALA A 362 -13.25 32.35 -5.31
C ALA A 362 -11.94 32.98 -4.85
#